data_3f3fcd56784274e7883c65db711d6eba
#
_entry.id   3f3fcd56784274e7883c65db711d6eba
#
_cell.length_a   1.000
_cell.length_b   1.000
_cell.length_c   1.000
_cell.angle_alpha   90.00
_cell.angle_beta   90.00
_cell.angle_gamma   90.00
#
_symmetry.space_group_name_H-M   'P 1'
#
loop_
_entity.id
_entity.type
_entity.pdbx_description
1 polymer ?
#
loop_
_entity_poly.entity_id
_entity_poly.type
_entity_poly.pdbx_seq_one_letter_code
_entity_poly.pdbx_strand_id
1 'polypeptide(L)'
;MLYDNLAVNEQGHLTVGGLDTVALAEEFGAPLYVLDEDKLRENCRTYVQALRENMPEGSYPLFAGKALCFKGLYPVLNEEGMGADVVSPGEIYTALAGGFPAEKLYFHGNNKTDEDIAYALDSHVGCFIVDNHQELARLDEAAGARGIRQRVLLRVTPGIDPHTLQAINTGRIDCQFGVPIETGQAARFVADALGRKNLIVEGFHSHIGSQIFEAEPFCDAVDILLDFAQAMRQAHGFVAETLNLGGGFGVRYLESDPVVDIPGNIRALAQHLRQGCAEKDYPVPKVLLEPGRSIVANAGLTLYRVGGIKTIESYRSYVTVNGGMTDNPRYALYKAPYTVVPASRMNDAREFTCTVAGRCCESGDLIQENIQLPEMQRDDLLAVLTTGAYNFTMASNYNRLCRPALVMVHNGRARLAVRRQTFADLVACDL
;
A
#
# COMPACT_ATOMS: atom_id res chain seq x y z
N MET A 1 23.05 -7.00 1.20
CA MET A 1 21.60 -7.33 1.09
C MET A 1 20.79 -6.04 1.12
N LEU A 2 19.66 -6.01 0.44
CA LEU A 2 18.82 -4.79 0.32
C LEU A 2 18.22 -4.37 1.67
N TYR A 3 17.89 -5.35 2.52
CA TYR A 3 17.30 -5.17 3.84
C TYR A 3 17.88 -6.12 4.87
N ASP A 4 17.75 -5.79 6.14
CA ASP A 4 18.32 -6.46 7.31
C ASP A 4 17.60 -7.76 7.71
N ASN A 5 16.37 -7.97 7.28
CA ASN A 5 15.62 -9.22 7.46
C ASN A 5 16.02 -10.32 6.46
N LEU A 6 16.95 -10.04 5.56
CA LEU A 6 17.48 -10.96 4.56
C LEU A 6 18.95 -11.28 4.84
N ALA A 7 19.32 -12.55 4.74
CA ALA A 7 20.71 -13.01 4.91
C ALA A 7 21.01 -14.18 3.96
N VAL A 8 22.25 -14.66 3.99
CA VAL A 8 22.70 -15.88 3.29
C VAL A 8 23.18 -16.86 4.35
N ASN A 9 22.67 -18.09 4.32
CA ASN A 9 23.08 -19.13 5.25
C ASN A 9 24.37 -19.86 4.80
N GLU A 10 24.83 -20.83 5.59
CA GLU A 10 26.03 -21.60 5.29
C GLU A 10 25.95 -22.42 4.00
N GLN A 11 24.73 -22.79 3.56
CA GLN A 11 24.49 -23.49 2.32
C GLN A 11 24.52 -22.56 1.09
N GLY A 12 24.65 -21.26 1.30
CA GLY A 12 24.56 -20.27 0.23
C GLY A 12 23.12 -19.99 -0.23
N HIS A 13 22.14 -20.30 0.59
CA HIS A 13 20.74 -20.01 0.32
C HIS A 13 20.34 -18.65 0.93
N LEU A 14 19.41 -17.95 0.25
CA LEU A 14 18.75 -16.79 0.82
C LEU A 14 17.92 -17.20 2.03
N THR A 15 17.97 -16.39 3.09
CA THR A 15 17.06 -16.52 4.24
C THR A 15 16.21 -15.25 4.40
N VAL A 16 15.00 -15.40 4.94
CA VAL A 16 14.07 -14.33 5.28
C VAL A 16 13.50 -14.57 6.67
N GLY A 17 13.61 -13.59 7.56
CA GLY A 17 13.21 -13.76 8.97
C GLY A 17 13.92 -14.97 9.64
N GLY A 18 15.15 -15.26 9.21
CA GLY A 18 15.95 -16.39 9.70
C GLY A 18 15.61 -17.77 9.10
N LEU A 19 14.60 -17.88 8.22
CA LEU A 19 14.23 -19.15 7.58
C LEU A 19 14.81 -19.27 6.17
N ASP A 20 15.25 -20.49 5.83
CA ASP A 20 15.79 -20.84 4.52
C ASP A 20 14.66 -20.82 3.46
N THR A 21 14.83 -20.00 2.41
CA THR A 21 13.85 -19.87 1.34
C THR A 21 13.70 -21.13 0.48
N VAL A 22 14.74 -21.96 0.38
CA VAL A 22 14.68 -23.23 -0.32
C VAL A 22 13.76 -24.20 0.46
N ALA A 23 13.94 -24.30 1.77
CA ALA A 23 13.09 -25.12 2.62
C ALA A 23 11.61 -24.64 2.58
N LEU A 24 11.38 -23.33 2.60
CA LEU A 24 10.02 -22.79 2.44
C LEU A 24 9.40 -23.16 1.10
N ALA A 25 10.17 -23.09 0.00
CA ALA A 25 9.66 -23.47 -1.32
C ALA A 25 9.45 -25.00 -1.47
N GLU A 26 10.16 -25.82 -0.73
CA GLU A 26 9.93 -27.26 -0.66
C GLU A 26 8.67 -27.60 0.11
N GLU A 27 8.45 -26.97 1.26
CA GLU A 27 7.28 -27.23 2.11
C GLU A 27 5.98 -26.69 1.52
N PHE A 28 5.96 -25.43 1.02
CA PHE A 28 4.74 -24.74 0.59
C PHE A 28 4.57 -24.69 -0.95
N GLY A 29 5.59 -25.15 -1.70
CA GLY A 29 5.62 -25.07 -3.17
C GLY A 29 5.90 -23.66 -3.68
N ALA A 30 6.34 -23.54 -4.94
CA ALA A 30 6.52 -22.27 -5.64
C ALA A 30 5.59 -22.22 -6.89
N PRO A 31 5.15 -21.01 -7.36
CA PRO A 31 5.43 -19.67 -6.80
C PRO A 31 4.90 -19.54 -5.38
N LEU A 32 5.58 -18.72 -4.54
CA LEU A 32 5.24 -18.56 -3.14
C LEU A 32 5.46 -17.10 -2.70
N TYR A 33 4.45 -16.46 -2.14
CA TYR A 33 4.65 -15.21 -1.41
C TYR A 33 5.11 -15.51 0.02
N VAL A 34 6.17 -14.87 0.43
CA VAL A 34 6.68 -14.96 1.80
C VAL A 34 6.63 -13.56 2.41
N LEU A 35 5.96 -13.43 3.54
CA LEU A 35 5.84 -12.20 4.31
C LEU A 35 6.50 -12.39 5.67
N ASP A 36 7.53 -11.60 5.95
CA ASP A 36 8.17 -11.51 7.25
C ASP A 36 7.30 -10.65 8.19
N GLU A 37 6.62 -11.31 9.13
CA GLU A 37 5.74 -10.64 10.10
C GLU A 37 6.53 -9.80 11.10
N ASP A 38 7.76 -10.21 11.44
CA ASP A 38 8.59 -9.45 12.38
C ASP A 38 9.00 -8.10 11.76
N LYS A 39 9.39 -8.09 10.48
CA LYS A 39 9.69 -6.87 9.73
C LYS A 39 8.45 -6.01 9.50
N LEU A 40 7.30 -6.62 9.22
CA LEU A 40 6.02 -5.93 9.13
C LEU A 40 5.70 -5.18 10.44
N ARG A 41 5.82 -5.86 11.57
CA ARG A 41 5.57 -5.28 12.90
C ARG A 41 6.54 -4.14 13.22
N GLU A 42 7.81 -4.30 12.91
CA GLU A 42 8.82 -3.24 13.05
C GLU A 42 8.43 -1.99 12.25
N ASN A 43 8.04 -2.16 10.98
CA ASN A 43 7.60 -1.06 10.14
C ASN A 43 6.36 -0.35 10.72
N CYS A 44 5.35 -1.10 11.22
CA CYS A 44 4.19 -0.52 11.90
C CYS A 44 4.61 0.31 13.12
N ARG A 45 5.45 -0.24 13.99
CA ARG A 45 5.95 0.43 15.20
C ARG A 45 6.69 1.71 14.88
N THR A 46 7.47 1.73 13.80
CA THR A 46 8.18 2.91 13.33
C THR A 46 7.23 4.09 13.09
N TYR A 47 6.11 3.87 12.41
CA TYR A 47 5.10 4.91 12.18
C TYR A 47 4.34 5.30 13.44
N VAL A 48 3.86 4.31 14.20
CA VAL A 48 3.10 4.53 15.44
C VAL A 48 3.92 5.34 16.44
N GLN A 49 5.19 4.97 16.63
CA GLN A 49 6.08 5.67 17.55
C GLN A 49 6.41 7.08 17.06
N ALA A 50 6.76 7.24 15.79
CA ALA A 50 7.10 8.56 15.24
C ALA A 50 5.93 9.55 15.31
N LEU A 51 4.70 9.11 15.04
CA LEU A 51 3.51 9.95 15.19
C LEU A 51 3.22 10.28 16.65
N ARG A 52 3.29 9.29 17.54
CA ARG A 52 3.07 9.49 18.98
C ARG A 52 4.05 10.48 19.61
N GLU A 53 5.31 10.46 19.18
CA GLU A 53 6.36 11.33 19.72
C GLU A 53 6.33 12.77 19.17
N ASN A 54 5.83 12.93 17.93
CA ASN A 54 5.98 14.19 17.21
C ASN A 54 4.66 14.89 16.89
N MET A 55 3.52 14.21 16.85
CA MET A 55 2.22 14.80 16.48
C MET A 55 1.30 14.97 17.68
N PRO A 56 0.21 15.76 17.57
CA PRO A 56 -0.79 15.90 18.64
C PRO A 56 -1.42 14.55 19.02
N GLU A 57 -1.93 14.47 20.25
CA GLU A 57 -2.68 13.32 20.74
C GLU A 57 -3.83 12.96 19.80
N GLY A 58 -4.04 11.67 19.57
CA GLY A 58 -5.04 11.16 18.63
C GLY A 58 -4.55 11.08 17.18
N SER A 59 -3.28 11.41 16.90
CA SER A 59 -2.63 11.16 15.61
C SER A 59 -2.17 9.71 15.54
N TYR A 60 -2.43 9.01 14.43
CA TYR A 60 -2.01 7.62 14.24
C TYR A 60 -1.97 7.23 12.76
N PRO A 61 -1.24 6.16 12.40
CA PRO A 61 -1.17 5.69 11.03
C PRO A 61 -2.34 4.76 10.69
N LEU A 62 -2.84 4.86 9.46
CA LEU A 62 -3.79 3.95 8.84
C LEU A 62 -3.03 3.08 7.83
N PHE A 63 -3.18 1.78 7.89
CA PHE A 63 -2.61 0.91 6.87
C PHE A 63 -3.45 0.98 5.58
N ALA A 64 -2.84 1.33 4.45
CA ALA A 64 -3.53 1.34 3.16
C ALA A 64 -3.76 -0.09 2.64
N GLY A 65 -4.97 -0.61 2.82
CA GLY A 65 -5.37 -2.00 2.51
C GLY A 65 -5.09 -2.43 1.08
N LYS A 66 -5.19 -1.51 0.11
CA LYS A 66 -4.83 -1.75 -1.30
C LYS A 66 -3.41 -2.28 -1.50
N ALA A 67 -2.47 -2.02 -0.58
CA ALA A 67 -1.10 -2.49 -0.70
C ALA A 67 -0.99 -4.00 -0.44
N LEU A 68 -1.72 -4.51 0.56
CA LEU A 68 -1.80 -5.93 0.88
C LEU A 68 -3.08 -6.19 1.70
N CYS A 69 -3.94 -7.10 1.24
CA CYS A 69 -5.21 -7.37 1.91
C CYS A 69 -5.49 -8.87 1.97
N PHE A 70 -5.46 -9.42 3.17
CA PHE A 70 -5.92 -10.77 3.50
C PHE A 70 -6.24 -10.86 5.00
N LYS A 71 -7.11 -11.78 5.37
CA LYS A 71 -7.67 -11.86 6.73
C LYS A 71 -6.61 -11.91 7.84
N GLY A 72 -5.54 -12.68 7.66
CA GLY A 72 -4.50 -12.88 8.68
C GLY A 72 -3.57 -11.68 8.91
N LEU A 73 -3.66 -10.62 8.09
CA LEU A 73 -2.89 -9.39 8.25
C LEU A 73 -3.50 -8.47 9.32
N TYR A 74 -4.81 -8.37 9.36
CA TYR A 74 -5.53 -7.39 10.18
C TYR A 74 -5.34 -7.53 11.70
N PRO A 75 -5.25 -8.75 12.28
CA PRO A 75 -4.86 -8.90 13.69
C PRO A 75 -3.52 -8.26 14.01
N VAL A 76 -2.52 -8.46 13.13
CA VAL A 76 -1.17 -7.89 13.30
C VAL A 76 -1.22 -6.35 13.30
N LEU A 77 -1.94 -5.75 12.34
CA LEU A 77 -2.10 -4.30 12.28
C LEU A 77 -2.76 -3.72 13.53
N ASN A 78 -3.81 -4.39 14.02
CA ASN A 78 -4.52 -3.94 15.23
C ASN A 78 -3.66 -4.05 16.49
N GLU A 79 -2.90 -5.14 16.64
CA GLU A 79 -1.97 -5.35 17.74
C GLU A 79 -0.86 -4.29 17.77
N GLU A 80 -0.41 -3.84 16.61
CA GLU A 80 0.60 -2.79 16.48
C GLU A 80 0.00 -1.36 16.54
N GLY A 81 -1.29 -1.21 16.81
CA GLY A 81 -1.93 0.09 17.03
C GLY A 81 -2.26 0.87 15.77
N MET A 82 -2.29 0.22 14.59
CA MET A 82 -2.69 0.84 13.34
C MET A 82 -4.22 0.96 13.24
N GLY A 83 -4.70 1.98 12.49
CA GLY A 83 -5.99 1.93 11.82
C GLY A 83 -5.84 1.32 10.42
N ALA A 84 -6.91 1.32 9.62
CA ALA A 84 -6.82 0.85 8.24
C ALA A 84 -7.67 1.69 7.28
N ASP A 85 -7.10 1.96 6.11
CA ASP A 85 -7.76 2.47 4.92
C ASP A 85 -8.29 1.29 4.11
N VAL A 86 -9.56 1.34 3.74
CA VAL A 86 -10.25 0.34 2.93
C VAL A 86 -10.96 1.02 1.76
N VAL A 87 -10.98 0.38 0.58
CA VAL A 87 -11.47 1.00 -0.65
C VAL A 87 -12.66 0.26 -1.30
N SER A 88 -13.13 -0.82 -0.67
CA SER A 88 -14.26 -1.60 -1.15
C SER A 88 -14.96 -2.38 -0.03
N PRO A 89 -16.21 -2.82 -0.22
CA PRO A 89 -16.88 -3.75 0.70
C PRO A 89 -16.09 -5.04 0.93
N GLY A 90 -15.38 -5.52 -0.10
CA GLY A 90 -14.52 -6.71 0.02
C GLY A 90 -13.36 -6.51 0.99
N GLU A 91 -12.73 -5.34 0.99
CA GLU A 91 -11.69 -5.00 1.97
C GLU A 91 -12.27 -4.79 3.37
N ILE A 92 -13.44 -4.14 3.50
CA ILE A 92 -14.17 -4.04 4.79
C ILE A 92 -14.48 -5.43 5.34
N TYR A 93 -15.08 -6.29 4.51
CA TYR A 93 -15.40 -7.67 4.92
C TYR A 93 -14.14 -8.44 5.36
N THR A 94 -13.05 -8.33 4.62
CA THR A 94 -11.78 -9.01 4.94
C THR A 94 -11.20 -8.54 6.27
N ALA A 95 -11.23 -7.23 6.53
CA ALA A 95 -10.78 -6.64 7.78
C ALA A 95 -11.62 -7.16 8.97
N LEU A 96 -12.94 -7.07 8.87
CA LEU A 96 -13.86 -7.53 9.91
C LEU A 96 -13.76 -9.04 10.16
N ALA A 97 -13.63 -9.84 9.10
CA ALA A 97 -13.39 -11.28 9.21
C ALA A 97 -12.03 -11.62 9.86
N GLY A 98 -11.08 -10.69 9.81
CA GLY A 98 -9.81 -10.72 10.56
C GLY A 98 -9.92 -10.24 12.01
N GLY A 99 -11.10 -9.81 12.47
CA GLY A 99 -11.30 -9.28 13.82
C GLY A 99 -10.84 -7.83 13.99
N PHE A 100 -10.67 -7.07 12.89
CA PHE A 100 -10.27 -5.68 12.97
C PHE A 100 -11.44 -4.79 13.44
N PRO A 101 -11.21 -3.82 14.34
CA PRO A 101 -12.28 -2.94 14.83
C PRO A 101 -12.85 -2.05 13.73
N ALA A 102 -14.15 -2.09 13.50
CA ALA A 102 -14.81 -1.33 12.45
C ALA A 102 -14.62 0.19 12.58
N GLU A 103 -14.62 0.69 13.81
CA GLU A 103 -14.42 2.11 14.13
C GLU A 103 -13.03 2.65 13.76
N LYS A 104 -12.05 1.77 13.51
CA LYS A 104 -10.71 2.11 13.03
C LYS A 104 -10.56 2.02 11.51
N LEU A 105 -11.66 1.70 10.79
CA LEU A 105 -11.68 1.67 9.33
C LEU A 105 -12.03 3.05 8.76
N TYR A 106 -11.30 3.44 7.72
CA TYR A 106 -11.53 4.66 6.93
C TYR A 106 -11.84 4.24 5.50
N PHE A 107 -13.05 4.59 5.01
CA PHE A 107 -13.53 4.11 3.73
C PHE A 107 -13.30 5.12 2.62
N HIS A 108 -12.40 4.80 1.72
CA HIS A 108 -11.98 5.56 0.55
C HIS A 108 -12.69 5.12 -0.74
N GLY A 109 -12.40 5.84 -1.81
CA GLY A 109 -12.86 5.55 -3.18
C GLY A 109 -13.57 6.75 -3.79
N ASN A 110 -13.37 6.96 -5.10
CA ASN A 110 -13.92 8.06 -5.88
C ASN A 110 -15.34 7.77 -6.42
N ASN A 111 -15.81 6.54 -6.29
CA ASN A 111 -17.14 6.11 -6.71
C ASN A 111 -17.63 4.98 -5.80
N LYS A 112 -18.12 5.36 -4.61
CA LYS A 112 -18.83 4.44 -3.72
C LYS A 112 -20.26 4.31 -4.20
N THR A 113 -20.72 3.09 -4.49
CA THR A 113 -22.11 2.83 -4.86
C THR A 113 -23.04 2.96 -3.65
N ASP A 114 -24.36 2.99 -3.88
CA ASP A 114 -25.33 3.02 -2.78
C ASP A 114 -25.24 1.76 -1.91
N GLU A 115 -24.95 0.61 -2.53
CA GLU A 115 -24.71 -0.66 -1.85
C GLU A 115 -23.42 -0.62 -1.02
N ASP A 116 -22.35 -0.01 -1.54
CA ASP A 116 -21.08 0.14 -0.82
C ASP A 116 -21.27 1.02 0.43
N ILE A 117 -21.97 2.15 0.27
CA ILE A 117 -22.31 3.07 1.36
C ILE A 117 -23.17 2.36 2.41
N ALA A 118 -24.23 1.66 1.99
CA ALA A 118 -25.11 0.92 2.88
C ALA A 118 -24.33 -0.14 3.66
N TYR A 119 -23.52 -0.95 2.97
CA TYR A 119 -22.71 -1.99 3.60
C TYR A 119 -21.72 -1.41 4.63
N ALA A 120 -21.03 -0.32 4.31
CA ALA A 120 -20.08 0.30 5.22
C ALA A 120 -20.75 0.90 6.47
N LEU A 121 -21.93 1.55 6.31
CA LEU A 121 -22.73 2.07 7.43
C LEU A 121 -23.23 0.92 8.33
N ASP A 122 -23.75 -0.14 7.73
CA ASP A 122 -24.28 -1.32 8.46
C ASP A 122 -23.13 -2.10 9.14
N SER A 123 -21.92 -2.00 8.62
CA SER A 123 -20.69 -2.53 9.22
C SER A 123 -20.07 -1.60 10.27
N HIS A 124 -20.65 -0.44 10.53
CA HIS A 124 -20.18 0.56 11.51
C HIS A 124 -18.76 1.08 11.22
N VAL A 125 -18.41 1.28 9.93
CA VAL A 125 -17.12 1.86 9.54
C VAL A 125 -16.94 3.24 10.19
N GLY A 126 -15.77 3.46 10.78
CA GLY A 126 -15.52 4.62 11.63
C GLY A 126 -15.60 5.97 10.90
N CYS A 127 -15.03 6.07 9.70
CA CYS A 127 -14.96 7.32 8.95
C CYS A 127 -15.07 7.07 7.45
N PHE A 128 -15.72 7.98 6.72
CA PHE A 128 -15.73 8.01 5.26
C PHE A 128 -14.82 9.13 4.75
N ILE A 129 -14.01 8.84 3.77
CA ILE A 129 -13.27 9.84 3.00
C ILE A 129 -14.13 10.17 1.78
N VAL A 130 -14.84 11.28 1.85
CA VAL A 130 -15.81 11.67 0.82
C VAL A 130 -15.11 12.37 -0.32
N ASP A 131 -15.33 11.89 -1.53
CA ASP A 131 -14.58 12.28 -2.72
C ASP A 131 -15.32 13.33 -3.59
N ASN A 132 -16.65 13.43 -3.50
CA ASN A 132 -17.45 14.31 -4.35
C ASN A 132 -18.83 14.66 -3.75
N HIS A 133 -19.50 15.65 -4.36
CA HIS A 133 -20.81 16.15 -3.90
C HIS A 133 -21.95 15.11 -3.98
N GLN A 134 -21.93 14.22 -4.99
CA GLN A 134 -22.95 13.20 -5.14
C GLN A 134 -22.85 12.17 -4.03
N GLU A 135 -21.64 11.72 -3.72
CA GLU A 135 -21.38 10.82 -2.58
C GLU A 135 -21.82 11.47 -1.26
N LEU A 136 -21.46 12.74 -1.06
CA LEU A 136 -21.80 13.48 0.16
C LEU A 136 -23.32 13.49 0.41
N ALA A 137 -24.13 13.75 -0.65
CA ALA A 137 -25.58 13.77 -0.56
C ALA A 137 -26.16 12.38 -0.24
N ARG A 138 -25.69 11.33 -0.92
CA ARG A 138 -26.13 9.95 -0.72
C ARG A 138 -25.76 9.42 0.66
N LEU A 139 -24.55 9.75 1.14
CA LEU A 139 -24.10 9.36 2.47
C LEU A 139 -24.94 10.03 3.57
N ASP A 140 -25.27 11.33 3.43
CA ASP A 140 -26.14 12.05 4.37
C ASP A 140 -27.53 11.43 4.43
N GLU A 141 -28.14 11.12 3.27
CA GLU A 141 -29.43 10.45 3.19
C GLU A 141 -29.41 9.06 3.82
N ALA A 142 -28.41 8.24 3.47
CA ALA A 142 -28.26 6.88 3.98
C ALA A 142 -28.01 6.83 5.50
N ALA A 143 -27.21 7.76 6.04
CA ALA A 143 -26.97 7.91 7.47
C ALA A 143 -28.26 8.36 8.19
N GLY A 144 -28.98 9.33 7.61
CA GLY A 144 -30.25 9.81 8.14
C GLY A 144 -31.32 8.72 8.21
N ALA A 145 -31.41 7.87 7.18
CA ALA A 145 -32.33 6.73 7.17
C ALA A 145 -32.04 5.71 8.29
N ARG A 146 -30.80 5.68 8.79
CA ARG A 146 -30.37 4.83 9.93
C ARG A 146 -30.41 5.54 11.27
N GLY A 147 -30.75 6.84 11.29
CA GLY A 147 -30.77 7.66 12.51
C GLY A 147 -29.38 7.86 13.14
N ILE A 148 -28.32 7.82 12.33
CA ILE A 148 -26.94 8.00 12.79
C ILE A 148 -26.32 9.27 12.21
N ARG A 149 -25.24 9.74 12.85
CA ARG A 149 -24.37 10.79 12.30
C ARG A 149 -23.01 10.17 11.99
N GLN A 150 -22.65 10.19 10.70
CA GLN A 150 -21.40 9.58 10.21
C GLN A 150 -20.26 10.58 10.19
N ARG A 151 -19.11 10.18 10.73
CA ARG A 151 -17.85 10.95 10.65
C ARG A 151 -17.31 10.91 9.22
N VAL A 152 -16.86 12.07 8.73
CA VAL A 152 -16.29 12.21 7.38
C VAL A 152 -15.06 13.10 7.37
N LEU A 153 -14.12 12.79 6.49
CA LEU A 153 -13.10 13.70 6.00
C LEU A 153 -13.37 14.02 4.54
N LEU A 154 -13.21 15.26 4.15
CA LEU A 154 -13.40 15.70 2.77
C LEU A 154 -12.08 15.56 2.00
N ARG A 155 -12.09 14.79 0.91
CA ARG A 155 -10.90 14.64 0.07
C ARG A 155 -10.74 15.86 -0.81
N VAL A 156 -9.63 16.56 -0.63
CA VAL A 156 -9.27 17.75 -1.39
C VAL A 156 -7.94 17.52 -2.11
N THR A 157 -7.80 18.15 -3.28
CA THR A 157 -6.61 18.02 -4.11
C THR A 157 -5.81 19.32 -4.06
N PRO A 158 -4.58 19.31 -3.50
CA PRO A 158 -3.78 20.51 -3.31
C PRO A 158 -3.09 21.02 -4.59
N GLY A 159 -3.01 20.21 -5.66
CA GLY A 159 -2.37 20.62 -6.91
C GLY A 159 -0.83 20.48 -6.90
N ILE A 160 -0.28 19.59 -6.09
CA ILE A 160 1.16 19.36 -5.97
C ILE A 160 1.61 18.27 -6.94
N ASP A 161 2.76 18.48 -7.58
CA ASP A 161 3.49 17.45 -8.32
C ASP A 161 4.74 17.03 -7.52
N PRO A 162 4.73 15.86 -6.88
CA PRO A 162 5.87 15.38 -6.09
C PRO A 162 7.01 14.82 -6.97
N HIS A 163 7.03 15.11 -8.28
CA HIS A 163 8.04 14.64 -9.24
C HIS A 163 8.21 13.12 -9.30
N THR A 164 7.13 12.37 -9.08
CA THR A 164 7.10 10.91 -9.18
C THR A 164 6.59 10.44 -10.54
N LEU A 165 6.60 9.10 -10.79
CA LEU A 165 6.05 8.55 -12.04
C LEU A 165 4.61 9.02 -12.25
N GLN A 166 4.27 9.47 -13.45
CA GLN A 166 2.95 10.02 -13.81
C GLN A 166 1.78 9.09 -13.41
N ALA A 167 1.98 7.78 -13.51
CA ALA A 167 0.97 6.77 -13.16
C ALA A 167 0.64 6.69 -11.65
N ILE A 168 1.48 7.25 -10.78
CA ILE A 168 1.32 7.20 -9.31
C ILE A 168 1.25 8.60 -8.68
N ASN A 169 1.17 9.65 -9.48
CA ASN A 169 0.98 11.04 -9.04
C ASN A 169 -0.52 11.33 -8.92
N THR A 170 -1.01 11.50 -7.70
CA THR A 170 -2.43 11.78 -7.39
C THR A 170 -2.67 13.20 -6.87
N GLY A 171 -1.62 14.00 -6.74
CA GLY A 171 -1.70 15.39 -6.28
C GLY A 171 -2.11 16.41 -7.35
N ARG A 172 -2.18 16.02 -8.62
CA ARG A 172 -2.51 16.92 -9.74
C ARG A 172 -3.96 17.36 -9.74
N ILE A 173 -4.22 18.59 -10.23
CA ILE A 173 -5.56 19.19 -10.28
C ILE A 173 -6.54 18.37 -11.14
N ASP A 174 -6.05 17.74 -12.21
CA ASP A 174 -6.82 16.91 -13.13
C ASP A 174 -6.94 15.43 -12.73
N CYS A 175 -6.62 15.12 -11.48
CA CYS A 175 -6.75 13.78 -10.92
C CYS A 175 -8.23 13.40 -10.75
N GLN A 176 -8.54 12.10 -10.96
CA GLN A 176 -9.90 11.56 -10.75
C GLN A 176 -10.32 11.51 -9.26
N PHE A 177 -9.44 11.87 -8.33
CA PHE A 177 -9.65 11.79 -6.90
C PHE A 177 -9.70 13.17 -6.26
N GLY A 178 -10.70 13.37 -5.38
CA GLY A 178 -10.83 14.58 -4.58
C GLY A 178 -11.30 15.80 -5.34
N VAL A 179 -11.56 16.86 -4.59
CA VAL A 179 -12.06 18.15 -5.12
C VAL A 179 -10.92 19.17 -5.08
N PRO A 180 -10.59 19.84 -6.21
CA PRO A 180 -9.47 20.76 -6.28
C PRO A 180 -9.67 22.04 -5.45
N ILE A 181 -8.64 22.41 -4.69
CA ILE A 181 -8.62 23.65 -3.90
C ILE A 181 -8.52 24.89 -4.80
N GLU A 182 -7.57 24.88 -5.73
CA GLU A 182 -7.21 26.02 -6.60
C GLU A 182 -8.41 26.58 -7.40
N THR A 183 -9.32 25.72 -7.85
CA THR A 183 -10.50 26.13 -8.63
C THR A 183 -11.65 26.69 -7.78
N GLY A 184 -11.49 26.74 -6.45
CA GLY A 184 -12.54 27.14 -5.51
C GLY A 184 -13.66 26.10 -5.35
N GLN A 185 -13.57 24.93 -6.02
CA GLN A 185 -14.57 23.86 -5.89
C GLN A 185 -14.57 23.24 -4.49
N ALA A 186 -13.39 23.07 -3.89
CA ALA A 186 -13.26 22.54 -2.52
C ALA A 186 -13.97 23.42 -1.48
N ALA A 187 -13.95 24.74 -1.63
CA ALA A 187 -14.65 25.64 -0.70
C ALA A 187 -16.19 25.45 -0.77
N ARG A 188 -16.75 25.28 -1.99
CA ARG A 188 -18.16 24.96 -2.16
C ARG A 188 -18.51 23.59 -1.61
N PHE A 189 -17.60 22.62 -1.74
CA PHE A 189 -17.76 21.27 -1.20
C PHE A 189 -17.81 21.27 0.33
N VAL A 190 -16.95 22.05 0.99
CA VAL A 190 -17.00 22.26 2.45
C VAL A 190 -18.32 22.90 2.87
N ALA A 191 -18.76 23.97 2.19
CA ALA A 191 -20.01 24.65 2.50
C ALA A 191 -21.23 23.70 2.40
N ASP A 192 -21.28 22.86 1.36
CA ASP A 192 -22.31 21.81 1.21
C ASP A 192 -22.22 20.78 2.37
N ALA A 193 -21.03 20.29 2.69
CA ALA A 193 -20.82 19.30 3.75
C ALA A 193 -21.27 19.81 5.12
N LEU A 194 -20.97 21.06 5.45
CA LEU A 194 -21.36 21.68 6.73
C LEU A 194 -22.88 21.86 6.85
N GLY A 195 -23.61 21.90 5.74
CA GLY A 195 -25.07 21.90 5.70
C GLY A 195 -25.74 20.54 5.94
N ARG A 196 -24.98 19.44 5.92
CA ARG A 196 -25.50 18.07 6.04
C ARG A 196 -25.74 17.69 7.51
N LYS A 197 -26.97 17.32 7.84
CA LYS A 197 -27.40 17.11 9.23
C LYS A 197 -26.91 15.78 9.85
N ASN A 198 -26.72 14.78 8.99
CA ASN A 198 -26.37 13.42 9.42
C ASN A 198 -24.86 13.13 9.26
N LEU A 199 -24.06 14.17 8.96
CA LEU A 199 -22.62 14.06 8.84
C LEU A 199 -21.89 14.86 9.91
N ILE A 200 -20.70 14.41 10.28
CA ILE A 200 -19.76 15.11 11.16
C ILE A 200 -18.48 15.32 10.35
N VAL A 201 -18.29 16.54 9.88
CA VAL A 201 -17.07 16.91 9.14
C VAL A 201 -15.94 17.13 10.12
N GLU A 202 -14.93 16.25 10.15
CA GLU A 202 -13.79 16.37 11.06
C GLU A 202 -12.60 17.12 10.46
N GLY A 203 -12.53 17.21 9.14
CA GLY A 203 -11.41 17.88 8.47
C GLY A 203 -11.20 17.40 7.04
N PHE A 204 -9.93 17.38 6.64
CA PHE A 204 -9.54 17.15 5.25
C PHE A 204 -8.65 15.93 5.09
N HIS A 205 -8.79 15.28 3.93
CA HIS A 205 -7.87 14.27 3.43
C HIS A 205 -7.20 14.78 2.15
N SER A 206 -5.93 14.47 1.99
CA SER A 206 -5.17 14.68 0.77
C SER A 206 -4.18 13.55 0.55
N HIS A 207 -3.89 13.19 -0.69
CA HIS A 207 -2.85 12.24 -1.04
C HIS A 207 -2.11 12.72 -2.29
N ILE A 208 -0.81 12.94 -2.18
CA ILE A 208 -0.01 13.62 -3.20
C ILE A 208 0.71 12.67 -4.15
N GLY A 209 0.87 11.38 -3.80
CA GLY A 209 1.55 10.42 -4.68
C GLY A 209 2.19 9.24 -3.94
N SER A 210 3.14 8.58 -4.60
CA SER A 210 3.81 7.39 -4.09
C SER A 210 5.29 7.39 -4.46
N GLN A 211 6.14 6.68 -3.70
CA GLN A 211 7.60 6.65 -3.83
C GLN A 211 8.23 8.03 -3.59
N ILE A 212 7.80 8.69 -2.52
CA ILE A 212 8.32 9.97 -2.03
C ILE A 212 9.34 9.68 -0.93
N PHE A 213 10.56 10.20 -1.09
CA PHE A 213 11.67 9.89 -0.20
C PHE A 213 11.98 11.00 0.79
N GLU A 214 11.54 12.22 0.50
CA GLU A 214 11.82 13.44 1.28
C GLU A 214 10.54 13.98 1.96
N ALA A 215 10.72 14.77 3.01
CA ALA A 215 9.60 15.40 3.74
C ALA A 215 8.98 16.59 2.99
N GLU A 216 9.74 17.26 2.12
CA GLU A 216 9.37 18.52 1.48
C GLU A 216 8.01 18.48 0.77
N PRO A 217 7.68 17.50 -0.09
CA PRO A 217 6.36 17.46 -0.74
C PRO A 217 5.19 17.34 0.24
N PHE A 218 5.41 16.70 1.39
CA PHE A 218 4.40 16.63 2.45
C PHE A 218 4.27 17.96 3.20
N CYS A 219 5.36 18.69 3.38
CA CYS A 219 5.35 20.03 3.97
C CYS A 219 4.61 21.03 3.07
N ASP A 220 4.84 20.99 1.76
CA ASP A 220 4.12 21.80 0.77
C ASP A 220 2.61 21.52 0.81
N ALA A 221 2.23 20.23 0.94
CA ALA A 221 0.84 19.85 1.10
C ALA A 221 0.21 20.41 2.38
N VAL A 222 0.96 20.40 3.48
CA VAL A 222 0.51 20.98 4.76
C VAL A 222 0.28 22.48 4.63
N ASP A 223 1.15 23.23 3.96
CA ASP A 223 0.96 24.68 3.77
C ASP A 223 -0.33 24.99 3.03
N ILE A 224 -0.59 24.31 1.92
CA ILE A 224 -1.81 24.49 1.12
C ILE A 224 -3.06 24.10 1.93
N LEU A 225 -2.99 22.99 2.68
CA LEU A 225 -4.12 22.53 3.50
C LEU A 225 -4.38 23.45 4.68
N LEU A 226 -3.37 24.04 5.31
CA LEU A 226 -3.52 25.03 6.38
C LEU A 226 -4.07 26.34 5.87
N ASP A 227 -3.64 26.83 4.70
CA ASP A 227 -4.21 28.01 4.06
C ASP A 227 -5.69 27.79 3.74
N PHE A 228 -6.02 26.64 3.20
CA PHE A 228 -7.39 26.27 2.92
C PHE A 228 -8.23 26.13 4.19
N ALA A 229 -7.71 25.48 5.23
CA ALA A 229 -8.39 25.33 6.52
C ALA A 229 -8.65 26.69 7.18
N GLN A 230 -7.68 27.60 7.14
CA GLN A 230 -7.84 28.97 7.65
C GLN A 230 -8.89 29.75 6.86
N ALA A 231 -8.95 29.62 5.53
CA ALA A 231 -9.98 30.23 4.72
C ALA A 231 -11.39 29.69 5.08
N MET A 232 -11.53 28.37 5.33
CA MET A 232 -12.81 27.77 5.76
C MET A 232 -13.21 28.21 7.18
N ARG A 233 -12.23 28.38 8.07
CA ARG A 233 -12.49 28.96 9.41
C ARG A 233 -13.03 30.39 9.31
N GLN A 234 -12.43 31.21 8.46
CA GLN A 234 -12.88 32.59 8.26
C GLN A 234 -14.27 32.68 7.60
N ALA A 235 -14.53 31.84 6.61
CA ALA A 235 -15.77 31.88 5.84
C ALA A 235 -16.97 31.25 6.58
N HIS A 236 -16.74 30.18 7.34
CA HIS A 236 -17.79 29.33 7.90
C HIS A 236 -17.67 29.06 9.39
N GLY A 237 -16.63 29.56 10.06
CA GLY A 237 -16.33 29.22 11.46
C GLY A 237 -15.88 27.74 11.65
N PHE A 238 -15.61 27.03 10.55
CA PHE A 238 -15.24 25.62 10.61
C PHE A 238 -13.74 25.47 10.91
N VAL A 239 -13.43 24.72 11.95
CA VAL A 239 -12.06 24.33 12.30
C VAL A 239 -11.87 22.86 11.96
N ALA A 240 -10.96 22.57 11.04
CA ALA A 240 -10.58 21.20 10.74
C ALA A 240 -9.74 20.63 11.90
N GLU A 241 -10.30 19.66 12.62
CA GLU A 241 -9.63 19.02 13.76
C GLU A 241 -8.67 17.91 13.32
N THR A 242 -8.81 17.42 12.09
CA THR A 242 -8.03 16.31 11.55
C THR A 242 -7.54 16.65 10.14
N LEU A 243 -6.24 16.46 9.91
CA LEU A 243 -5.64 16.42 8.59
C LEU A 243 -5.12 15.01 8.31
N ASN A 244 -5.66 14.36 7.30
CA ASN A 244 -5.14 13.11 6.78
C ASN A 244 -4.28 13.45 5.56
N LEU A 245 -2.97 13.27 5.69
CA LEU A 245 -1.99 13.62 4.66
C LEU A 245 -1.73 12.47 3.67
N GLY A 246 -2.51 11.38 3.78
CA GLY A 246 -2.36 10.21 2.93
C GLY A 246 -1.09 9.42 3.20
N GLY A 247 -0.76 8.57 2.25
CA GLY A 247 0.50 7.81 2.23
C GLY A 247 1.49 8.41 1.25
N GLY A 248 2.41 7.57 0.79
CA GLY A 248 3.33 7.97 -0.26
C GLY A 248 4.79 7.71 0.04
N PHE A 249 5.19 7.47 1.29
CA PHE A 249 6.57 7.18 1.65
C PHE A 249 7.12 6.00 0.84
N GLY A 250 8.31 6.22 0.27
CA GLY A 250 8.98 5.29 -0.62
C GLY A 250 9.62 4.11 0.10
N VAL A 251 10.03 3.13 -0.70
CA VAL A 251 10.88 2.00 -0.29
C VAL A 251 11.93 1.73 -1.36
N ARG A 252 13.02 1.10 -0.97
CA ARG A 252 14.07 0.68 -1.90
C ARG A 252 13.66 -0.59 -2.62
N TYR A 253 13.63 -0.55 -3.94
CA TYR A 253 13.50 -1.73 -4.82
C TYR A 253 14.86 -2.16 -5.38
N LEU A 254 15.77 -1.20 -5.55
CA LEU A 254 17.14 -1.39 -6.03
C LEU A 254 18.15 -0.83 -5.01
N GLU A 255 19.40 -1.27 -5.11
CA GLU A 255 20.47 -0.71 -4.26
C GLU A 255 20.74 0.77 -4.51
N SER A 256 20.46 1.24 -5.73
CA SER A 256 20.56 2.65 -6.11
C SER A 256 19.47 3.56 -5.53
N ASP A 257 18.37 2.98 -5.04
CA ASP A 257 17.28 3.78 -4.47
C ASP A 257 17.68 4.38 -3.12
N PRO A 258 17.22 5.60 -2.79
CA PRO A 258 17.50 6.22 -1.50
C PRO A 258 16.96 5.41 -0.32
N VAL A 259 17.56 5.57 0.84
CA VAL A 259 17.02 5.09 2.11
C VAL A 259 16.10 6.16 2.68
N VAL A 260 14.87 5.78 3.03
CA VAL A 260 13.89 6.70 3.63
C VAL A 260 14.07 6.70 5.15
N ASP A 261 14.30 7.88 5.72
CA ASP A 261 14.23 8.11 7.17
C ASP A 261 12.79 8.49 7.57
N ILE A 262 11.94 7.49 7.79
CA ILE A 262 10.54 7.69 8.18
C ILE A 262 10.39 8.54 9.46
N PRO A 263 11.09 8.24 10.58
CA PRO A 263 11.00 9.06 11.78
C PRO A 263 11.48 10.49 11.58
N GLY A 264 12.57 10.69 10.82
CA GLY A 264 13.09 12.00 10.48
C GLY A 264 12.11 12.82 9.65
N ASN A 265 11.52 12.24 8.63
CA ASN A 265 10.52 12.88 7.78
C ASN A 265 9.25 13.26 8.58
N ILE A 266 8.76 12.39 9.46
CA ILE A 266 7.59 12.69 10.33
C ILE A 266 7.94 13.80 11.32
N ARG A 267 9.15 13.83 11.87
CA ARG A 267 9.61 14.91 12.76
C ARG A 267 9.68 16.24 12.03
N ALA A 268 10.26 16.29 10.84
CA ALA A 268 10.33 17.49 10.01
C ALA A 268 8.93 18.00 9.67
N LEU A 269 8.04 17.11 9.25
CA LEU A 269 6.64 17.41 8.97
C LEU A 269 5.91 17.99 10.20
N ALA A 270 6.13 17.42 11.37
CA ALA A 270 5.51 17.89 12.62
C ALA A 270 6.00 19.28 13.04
N GLN A 271 7.28 19.58 12.85
CA GLN A 271 7.84 20.90 13.11
C GLN A 271 7.24 21.93 12.15
N HIS A 272 7.18 21.60 10.86
CA HIS A 272 6.60 22.44 9.82
C HIS A 272 5.11 22.75 10.08
N LEU A 273 4.32 21.71 10.39
CA LEU A 273 2.90 21.86 10.76
C LEU A 273 2.70 22.81 11.96
N ARG A 274 3.48 22.63 13.03
CA ARG A 274 3.36 23.50 14.22
C ARG A 274 3.72 24.95 13.91
N GLN A 275 4.76 25.17 13.11
CA GLN A 275 5.15 26.51 12.69
C GLN A 275 4.04 27.16 11.85
N GLY A 276 3.53 26.49 10.83
CA GLY A 276 2.45 26.99 9.98
C GLY A 276 1.17 27.29 10.78
N CYS A 277 0.82 26.44 11.76
CA CYS A 277 -0.29 26.70 12.67
C CYS A 277 -0.09 27.94 13.55
N ALA A 278 1.13 28.11 14.09
CA ALA A 278 1.44 29.28 14.91
C ALA A 278 1.38 30.57 14.11
N GLU A 279 1.90 30.59 12.88
CA GLU A 279 1.88 31.78 11.99
C GLU A 279 0.44 32.17 11.59
N LYS A 280 -0.48 31.22 11.53
CA LYS A 280 -1.89 31.45 11.14
C LYS A 280 -2.85 31.54 12.34
N ASP A 281 -2.35 31.48 13.56
CA ASP A 281 -3.18 31.38 14.78
C ASP A 281 -4.23 30.25 14.64
N TYR A 282 -3.81 29.10 14.08
CA TYR A 282 -4.67 27.94 13.85
C TYR A 282 -4.37 26.84 14.88
N PRO A 283 -5.39 26.20 15.50
CA PRO A 283 -5.14 25.08 16.41
C PRO A 283 -4.49 23.92 15.66
N VAL A 284 -3.47 23.30 16.26
CA VAL A 284 -2.75 22.19 15.62
C VAL A 284 -3.67 20.98 15.50
N PRO A 285 -4.01 20.53 14.27
CA PRO A 285 -4.92 19.42 14.05
C PRO A 285 -4.25 18.08 14.34
N LYS A 286 -5.05 17.05 14.62
CA LYS A 286 -4.59 15.66 14.58
C LYS A 286 -4.14 15.30 13.16
N VAL A 287 -3.09 14.49 13.07
CA VAL A 287 -2.55 14.05 11.79
C VAL A 287 -2.75 12.54 11.63
N LEU A 288 -3.32 12.16 10.48
CA LEU A 288 -3.35 10.78 10.02
C LEU A 288 -2.40 10.63 8.83
N LEU A 289 -1.70 9.50 8.77
CA LEU A 289 -0.89 9.07 7.63
C LEU A 289 -1.39 7.72 7.14
N GLU A 290 -1.28 7.45 5.83
CA GLU A 290 -1.76 6.22 5.21
C GLU A 290 -0.63 5.39 4.59
N PRO A 291 0.37 4.94 5.38
CA PRO A 291 1.42 4.09 4.84
C PRO A 291 0.85 2.74 4.41
N GLY A 292 1.16 2.32 3.20
CA GLY A 292 0.84 0.99 2.69
C GLY A 292 2.11 0.30 2.22
N ARG A 293 2.69 0.81 1.13
CA ARG A 293 3.93 0.29 0.55
C ARG A 293 5.05 0.15 1.57
N SER A 294 5.32 1.20 2.33
CA SER A 294 6.42 1.23 3.30
C SER A 294 6.22 0.34 4.53
N ILE A 295 5.00 -0.16 4.74
CA ILE A 295 4.71 -1.16 5.79
C ILE A 295 5.03 -2.57 5.31
N VAL A 296 4.62 -2.95 4.08
CA VAL A 296 4.62 -4.36 3.67
C VAL A 296 5.63 -4.70 2.57
N ALA A 297 6.10 -3.73 1.76
CA ALA A 297 6.87 -4.05 0.58
C ALA A 297 8.18 -4.79 0.90
N ASN A 298 9.00 -4.24 1.80
CA ASN A 298 10.28 -4.80 2.21
C ASN A 298 10.15 -6.00 3.18
N ALA A 299 8.98 -6.20 3.76
CA ALA A 299 8.65 -7.39 4.53
C ALA A 299 8.34 -8.60 3.65
N GLY A 300 8.11 -8.41 2.34
CA GLY A 300 7.69 -9.48 1.45
C GLY A 300 8.65 -9.75 0.30
N LEU A 301 8.75 -11.02 -0.08
CA LEU A 301 9.41 -11.50 -1.29
C LEU A 301 8.55 -12.57 -1.99
N THR A 302 8.85 -12.84 -3.25
CA THR A 302 8.19 -13.91 -4.01
C THR A 302 9.24 -14.89 -4.52
N LEU A 303 9.01 -16.17 -4.27
CA LEU A 303 9.88 -17.28 -4.68
C LEU A 303 9.34 -17.91 -5.96
N TYR A 304 10.24 -18.16 -6.91
CA TYR A 304 9.95 -18.79 -8.18
C TYR A 304 10.93 -19.92 -8.49
N ARG A 305 10.45 -21.02 -9.08
CA ARG A 305 11.32 -22.05 -9.66
C ARG A 305 11.62 -21.72 -11.11
N VAL A 306 12.87 -21.89 -11.48
CA VAL A 306 13.32 -21.80 -12.87
C VAL A 306 12.78 -22.98 -13.66
N GLY A 307 12.10 -22.70 -14.76
CA GLY A 307 11.56 -23.73 -15.67
C GLY A 307 12.49 -24.04 -16.83
N GLY A 308 13.10 -23.01 -17.41
CA GLY A 308 14.00 -23.18 -18.53
C GLY A 308 14.83 -21.93 -18.83
N ILE A 309 15.90 -22.14 -19.57
CA ILE A 309 16.77 -21.08 -20.08
C ILE A 309 16.71 -21.10 -21.60
N LYS A 310 16.55 -19.92 -22.22
CA LYS A 310 16.53 -19.77 -23.68
C LYS A 310 17.44 -18.64 -24.08
N THR A 311 18.49 -18.94 -24.83
CA THR A 311 19.37 -17.92 -25.43
C THR A 311 19.02 -17.74 -26.89
N ILE A 312 18.82 -16.49 -27.31
CA ILE A 312 18.73 -16.06 -28.69
C ILE A 312 20.06 -15.39 -28.99
N GLU A 313 20.90 -16.10 -29.77
CA GLU A 313 22.27 -15.67 -30.05
C GLU A 313 22.35 -14.24 -30.56
N SER A 314 23.25 -13.45 -29.98
CA SER A 314 23.47 -12.04 -30.29
C SER A 314 22.31 -11.09 -29.93
N TYR A 315 21.23 -11.56 -29.29
CA TYR A 315 20.07 -10.73 -28.93
C TYR A 315 19.80 -10.74 -27.42
N ARG A 316 19.33 -11.89 -26.87
CA ARG A 316 18.86 -11.90 -25.48
C ARG A 316 18.81 -13.33 -24.92
N SER A 317 19.14 -13.44 -23.62
CA SER A 317 18.89 -14.66 -22.87
C SER A 317 17.69 -14.48 -21.95
N TYR A 318 16.87 -15.51 -21.83
CA TYR A 318 15.74 -15.58 -20.94
C TYR A 318 15.95 -16.67 -19.89
N VAL A 319 15.61 -16.38 -18.63
CA VAL A 319 15.39 -17.33 -17.55
C VAL A 319 13.88 -17.33 -17.29
N THR A 320 13.19 -18.41 -17.61
CA THR A 320 11.74 -18.51 -17.42
C THR A 320 11.40 -19.14 -16.08
N VAL A 321 10.35 -18.65 -15.43
CA VAL A 321 9.92 -19.12 -14.11
C VAL A 321 8.48 -19.62 -14.12
N ASN A 322 8.12 -20.34 -13.06
CA ASN A 322 6.81 -20.98 -12.91
C ASN A 322 5.67 -20.04 -12.48
N GLY A 323 5.91 -18.73 -12.34
CA GLY A 323 4.93 -17.67 -12.13
C GLY A 323 5.02 -16.61 -13.21
N GLY A 324 4.65 -15.34 -12.91
CA GLY A 324 4.75 -14.24 -13.85
C GLY A 324 3.83 -13.08 -13.52
N MET A 325 3.32 -12.39 -14.55
CA MET A 325 2.47 -11.21 -14.39
C MET A 325 1.15 -11.49 -13.65
N THR A 326 0.75 -12.74 -13.52
CA THR A 326 -0.43 -13.13 -12.73
C THR A 326 -0.23 -12.95 -11.23
N ASP A 327 1.00 -12.99 -10.75
CA ASP A 327 1.37 -12.91 -9.34
C ASP A 327 2.40 -11.80 -9.07
N ASN A 328 3.03 -11.25 -10.11
CA ASN A 328 3.89 -10.07 -10.06
C ASN A 328 3.62 -9.15 -11.26
N PRO A 329 2.50 -8.39 -11.26
CA PRO A 329 2.05 -7.64 -12.44
C PRO A 329 2.77 -6.31 -12.66
N ARG A 330 3.49 -5.78 -11.66
CA ARG A 330 3.92 -4.38 -11.66
C ARG A 330 4.97 -4.06 -12.71
N TYR A 331 5.87 -5.01 -13.04
CA TYR A 331 6.81 -4.79 -14.12
C TYR A 331 6.10 -4.73 -15.49
N ALA A 332 5.15 -5.61 -15.72
CA ALA A 332 4.35 -5.59 -16.96
C ALA A 332 3.52 -4.30 -17.08
N LEU A 333 2.92 -3.81 -15.99
CA LEU A 333 2.03 -2.65 -15.98
C LEU A 333 2.78 -1.31 -15.98
N TYR A 334 3.86 -1.19 -15.20
CA TYR A 334 4.49 0.10 -14.89
C TYR A 334 5.99 0.14 -15.17
N LYS A 335 6.59 -0.97 -15.63
CA LYS A 335 8.05 -1.14 -15.71
C LYS A 335 8.74 -0.88 -14.37
N ALA A 336 8.03 -1.16 -13.27
CA ALA A 336 8.56 -1.01 -11.92
C ALA A 336 9.69 -2.01 -11.67
N PRO A 337 10.94 -1.57 -11.42
CA PRO A 337 12.06 -2.47 -11.28
C PRO A 337 12.00 -3.24 -9.96
N TYR A 338 12.61 -4.44 -9.96
CA TYR A 338 12.79 -5.28 -8.79
C TYR A 338 14.21 -5.81 -8.70
N THR A 339 14.70 -6.04 -7.50
CA THR A 339 15.91 -6.83 -7.27
C THR A 339 15.54 -8.32 -7.32
N VAL A 340 16.13 -9.05 -8.25
CA VAL A 340 16.00 -10.51 -8.39
C VAL A 340 17.31 -11.18 -8.01
N VAL A 341 17.25 -12.19 -7.15
CA VAL A 341 18.43 -12.90 -6.66
C VAL A 341 18.30 -14.42 -6.81
N PRO A 342 19.40 -15.14 -7.02
CA PRO A 342 19.42 -16.61 -7.12
C PRO A 342 19.32 -17.24 -5.72
N ALA A 343 18.08 -17.37 -5.19
CA ALA A 343 17.82 -17.71 -3.80
C ALA A 343 18.46 -19.04 -3.32
N SER A 344 18.62 -20.01 -4.21
CA SER A 344 19.32 -21.28 -3.93
C SER A 344 20.84 -21.24 -4.15
N ARG A 345 21.39 -20.14 -4.68
CA ARG A 345 22.78 -20.03 -5.14
C ARG A 345 23.36 -18.62 -4.93
N MET A 346 23.17 -18.07 -3.73
CA MET A 346 23.51 -16.67 -3.43
C MET A 346 25.00 -16.34 -3.54
N ASN A 347 25.88 -17.34 -3.33
CA ASN A 347 27.33 -17.18 -3.34
C ASN A 347 27.95 -17.33 -4.75
N ASP A 348 27.16 -17.75 -5.75
CA ASP A 348 27.68 -17.98 -7.11
C ASP A 348 27.94 -16.65 -7.84
N ALA A 349 28.96 -16.66 -8.72
CA ALA A 349 29.26 -15.50 -9.55
C ALA A 349 28.09 -15.17 -10.50
N ARG A 350 27.78 -13.88 -10.62
CA ARG A 350 26.62 -13.38 -11.41
C ARG A 350 27.14 -12.74 -12.71
N GLU A 351 27.47 -13.56 -13.69
CA GLU A 351 28.07 -13.12 -14.96
C GLU A 351 27.14 -13.33 -16.16
N PHE A 352 26.00 -14.02 -15.96
CA PHE A 352 25.04 -14.30 -17.01
C PHE A 352 23.98 -13.19 -17.10
N THR A 353 24.06 -12.36 -18.16
CA THR A 353 23.05 -11.31 -18.44
C THR A 353 21.78 -11.95 -19.02
N CYS A 354 20.65 -11.73 -18.33
CA CYS A 354 19.38 -12.32 -18.77
C CYS A 354 18.18 -11.43 -18.45
N THR A 355 17.04 -11.83 -19.00
CA THR A 355 15.71 -11.34 -18.67
C THR A 355 14.93 -12.44 -17.97
N VAL A 356 14.38 -12.17 -16.79
CA VAL A 356 13.49 -13.09 -16.11
C VAL A 356 12.09 -12.91 -16.64
N ALA A 357 11.53 -13.96 -17.22
CA ALA A 357 10.20 -13.99 -17.85
C ALA A 357 9.28 -14.98 -17.16
N GLY A 358 8.00 -14.64 -17.11
CA GLY A 358 6.96 -15.52 -16.60
C GLY A 358 6.53 -16.59 -17.61
N ARG A 359 5.48 -17.32 -17.25
CA ARG A 359 4.91 -18.44 -18.02
C ARG A 359 3.59 -18.12 -18.71
N CYS A 360 3.09 -16.90 -18.61
CA CYS A 360 1.86 -16.50 -19.29
C CYS A 360 2.08 -16.43 -20.79
N CYS A 361 1.06 -16.79 -21.58
CA CYS A 361 1.10 -16.63 -23.03
C CYS A 361 0.90 -15.18 -23.42
N GLU A 362 1.84 -14.33 -23.01
CA GLU A 362 1.85 -12.87 -23.18
C GLU A 362 3.29 -12.36 -23.31
N SER A 363 3.59 -11.61 -24.36
CA SER A 363 4.95 -11.12 -24.62
C SER A 363 5.44 -10.12 -23.56
N GLY A 364 4.51 -9.43 -22.88
CA GLY A 364 4.78 -8.52 -21.77
C GLY A 364 5.00 -9.20 -20.42
N ASP A 365 4.90 -10.53 -20.32
CA ASP A 365 5.10 -11.28 -19.07
C ASP A 365 6.58 -11.36 -18.68
N LEU A 366 7.10 -10.22 -18.25
CA LEU A 366 8.47 -10.05 -17.78
C LEU A 366 8.45 -9.62 -16.32
N ILE A 367 9.38 -10.17 -15.52
CA ILE A 367 9.59 -9.82 -14.12
C ILE A 367 10.68 -8.77 -13.99
N GLN A 368 11.80 -8.96 -14.70
CA GLN A 368 12.89 -7.99 -14.75
C GLN A 368 13.78 -8.25 -15.98
N GLU A 369 14.23 -7.17 -16.60
CA GLU A 369 15.10 -7.21 -17.79
C GLU A 369 16.55 -6.85 -17.44
N ASN A 370 17.48 -7.38 -18.22
CA ASN A 370 18.90 -7.01 -18.22
C ASN A 370 19.57 -7.12 -16.84
N ILE A 371 19.34 -8.21 -16.13
CA ILE A 371 19.96 -8.47 -14.83
C ILE A 371 21.10 -9.49 -14.95
N GLN A 372 21.98 -9.46 -13.95
CA GLN A 372 23.08 -10.41 -13.82
C GLN A 372 22.70 -11.52 -12.83
N LEU A 373 22.68 -12.76 -13.30
CA LEU A 373 22.47 -13.97 -12.50
C LEU A 373 23.65 -14.94 -12.73
N PRO A 374 23.82 -15.97 -11.91
CA PRO A 374 24.60 -17.15 -12.31
C PRO A 374 23.98 -17.83 -13.53
N GLU A 375 24.70 -18.70 -14.19
CA GLU A 375 24.07 -19.64 -15.13
C GLU A 375 23.08 -20.54 -14.39
N MET A 376 21.80 -20.17 -14.45
CA MET A 376 20.71 -20.85 -13.76
C MET A 376 20.43 -22.22 -14.40
N GLN A 377 19.94 -23.12 -13.58
CA GLN A 377 19.50 -24.46 -14.02
C GLN A 377 18.01 -24.64 -13.74
N ARG A 378 17.40 -25.62 -14.40
CA ARG A 378 16.02 -26.02 -14.09
C ARG A 378 15.92 -26.40 -12.61
N ASP A 379 14.80 -26.00 -12.00
CA ASP A 379 14.46 -26.18 -10.59
C ASP A 379 15.29 -25.32 -9.59
N ASP A 380 16.27 -24.54 -10.03
CA ASP A 380 16.86 -23.49 -9.22
C ASP A 380 15.77 -22.53 -8.69
N LEU A 381 16.04 -21.91 -7.55
CA LEU A 381 15.10 -20.96 -6.94
C LEU A 381 15.57 -19.53 -7.15
N LEU A 382 14.67 -18.68 -7.66
CA LEU A 382 14.82 -17.23 -7.70
C LEU A 382 13.93 -16.58 -6.64
N ALA A 383 14.41 -15.50 -6.03
CA ALA A 383 13.61 -14.61 -5.21
C ALA A 383 13.51 -13.23 -5.86
N VAL A 384 12.29 -12.70 -5.96
CA VAL A 384 12.03 -11.31 -6.29
C VAL A 384 11.77 -10.59 -4.97
N LEU A 385 12.66 -9.66 -4.62
CA LEU A 385 12.63 -8.96 -3.34
C LEU A 385 11.62 -7.81 -3.35
N THR A 386 11.18 -7.36 -2.17
CA THR A 386 10.33 -6.17 -1.99
C THR A 386 8.95 -6.31 -2.67
N THR A 387 8.41 -7.53 -2.74
CA THR A 387 7.12 -7.82 -3.39
C THR A 387 5.93 -7.84 -2.44
N GLY A 388 6.09 -7.44 -1.17
CA GLY A 388 4.99 -7.45 -0.19
C GLY A 388 3.84 -6.50 -0.53
N ALA A 389 4.08 -5.46 -1.35
CA ALA A 389 3.06 -4.50 -1.74
C ALA A 389 2.65 -4.65 -3.22
N TYR A 390 1.33 -4.58 -3.48
CA TYR A 390 0.73 -4.50 -4.82
C TYR A 390 1.04 -5.69 -5.76
N ASN A 391 1.37 -6.86 -5.21
CA ASN A 391 1.52 -8.10 -5.97
C ASN A 391 0.41 -9.09 -5.61
N PHE A 392 0.33 -9.53 -4.36
CA PHE A 392 -0.74 -10.43 -3.92
C PHE A 392 -2.16 -9.85 -4.16
N THR A 393 -2.39 -8.58 -3.83
CA THR A 393 -3.69 -7.92 -4.01
C THR A 393 -4.06 -7.70 -5.48
N MET A 394 -3.07 -7.55 -6.36
CA MET A 394 -3.27 -7.40 -7.81
C MET A 394 -3.17 -8.73 -8.57
N ALA A 395 -2.95 -9.84 -7.86
CA ALA A 395 -2.85 -11.15 -8.50
C ALA A 395 -4.14 -11.53 -9.22
N SER A 396 -4.00 -12.18 -10.38
CA SER A 396 -5.11 -12.57 -11.25
C SER A 396 -5.06 -14.05 -11.62
N ASN A 397 -6.09 -14.51 -12.30
CA ASN A 397 -6.13 -15.87 -12.87
C ASN A 397 -5.99 -15.84 -14.41
N TYR A 398 -5.22 -14.87 -14.94
CA TYR A 398 -4.94 -14.85 -16.38
C TYR A 398 -4.33 -16.18 -16.84
N ASN A 399 -4.67 -16.65 -18.03
CA ASN A 399 -4.41 -18.00 -18.53
C ASN A 399 -4.89 -19.13 -17.60
N ARG A 400 -5.86 -18.88 -16.70
CA ARG A 400 -6.35 -19.84 -15.68
C ARG A 400 -5.22 -20.37 -14.78
N LEU A 401 -4.19 -19.58 -14.52
CA LEU A 401 -3.16 -19.91 -13.53
C LEU A 401 -3.70 -19.73 -12.12
N CYS A 402 -3.42 -20.70 -11.25
CA CYS A 402 -3.80 -20.62 -9.83
C CYS A 402 -2.96 -19.57 -9.10
N ARG A 403 -3.58 -18.75 -8.26
CA ARG A 403 -2.87 -17.83 -7.39
C ARG A 403 -1.97 -18.58 -6.42
N PRO A 404 -0.73 -18.11 -6.19
CA PRO A 404 0.22 -18.70 -5.24
C PRO A 404 -0.31 -18.71 -3.81
N ALA A 405 0.28 -19.57 -2.97
CA ALA A 405 0.13 -19.46 -1.52
C ALA A 405 0.85 -18.24 -0.97
N LEU A 406 0.43 -17.78 0.21
CA LEU A 406 1.14 -16.80 1.03
C LEU A 406 1.44 -17.40 2.39
N VAL A 407 2.69 -17.39 2.78
CA VAL A 407 3.15 -17.77 4.12
C VAL A 407 3.62 -16.54 4.89
N MET A 408 3.39 -16.53 6.20
CA MET A 408 3.95 -15.56 7.12
C MET A 408 5.04 -16.22 7.96
N VAL A 409 6.15 -15.52 8.11
CA VAL A 409 7.28 -15.93 8.96
C VAL A 409 7.28 -15.07 10.22
N HIS A 410 7.27 -15.69 11.39
CA HIS A 410 7.27 -15.02 12.68
C HIS A 410 8.03 -15.83 13.72
N ASN A 411 8.99 -15.19 14.41
CA ASN A 411 9.79 -15.85 15.47
C ASN A 411 10.43 -17.17 14.98
N GLY A 412 11.01 -17.17 13.77
CA GLY A 412 11.67 -18.35 13.19
C GLY A 412 10.72 -19.51 12.82
N ARG A 413 9.44 -19.24 12.63
CA ARG A 413 8.42 -20.23 12.20
C ARG A 413 7.62 -19.70 11.02
N ALA A 414 7.35 -20.58 10.06
CA ALA A 414 6.45 -20.29 8.95
C ALA A 414 5.04 -20.82 9.23
N ARG A 415 4.03 -20.06 8.80
CA ARG A 415 2.63 -20.49 8.81
C ARG A 415 1.94 -20.15 7.49
N LEU A 416 1.12 -21.05 7.00
CA LEU A 416 0.28 -20.78 5.83
C LEU A 416 -0.80 -19.74 6.21
N ALA A 417 -0.75 -18.58 5.58
CA ALA A 417 -1.72 -17.51 5.78
C ALA A 417 -2.83 -17.50 4.72
N VAL A 418 -2.45 -17.80 3.46
CA VAL A 418 -3.40 -17.97 2.35
C VAL A 418 -2.98 -19.21 1.58
N ARG A 419 -3.89 -20.17 1.43
CA ARG A 419 -3.61 -21.38 0.64
C ARG A 419 -3.51 -21.07 -0.86
N ARG A 420 -2.74 -21.87 -1.56
CA ARG A 420 -2.73 -21.89 -3.03
C ARG A 420 -4.12 -22.25 -3.57
N GLN A 421 -4.53 -21.58 -4.64
CA GLN A 421 -5.74 -21.99 -5.37
C GLN A 421 -5.55 -23.38 -6.00
N THR A 422 -6.64 -24.12 -6.06
CA THR A 422 -6.78 -25.38 -6.82
C THR A 422 -7.48 -25.11 -8.15
N PHE A 423 -7.47 -26.08 -9.07
CA PHE A 423 -8.26 -25.98 -10.30
C PHE A 423 -9.78 -25.90 -10.01
N ALA A 424 -10.24 -26.51 -8.92
CA ALA A 424 -11.63 -26.39 -8.49
C ALA A 424 -11.98 -24.95 -8.08
N ASP A 425 -11.04 -24.21 -7.45
CA ASP A 425 -11.27 -22.78 -7.11
C ASP A 425 -11.41 -21.91 -8.37
N LEU A 426 -10.73 -22.27 -9.47
CA LEU A 426 -10.81 -21.52 -10.74
C LEU A 426 -12.19 -21.58 -11.40
N VAL A 427 -12.91 -22.67 -11.19
CA VAL A 427 -14.24 -22.91 -11.81
C VAL A 427 -15.38 -22.82 -10.79
N ALA A 428 -15.10 -22.42 -9.55
CA ALA A 428 -16.10 -22.38 -8.48
C ALA A 428 -17.31 -21.48 -8.77
N CYS A 429 -17.14 -20.48 -9.63
CA CYS A 429 -18.21 -19.57 -10.06
C CYS A 429 -18.71 -19.84 -11.48
N ASP A 430 -18.14 -20.81 -12.20
CA ASP A 430 -18.60 -21.17 -13.55
C ASP A 430 -19.89 -22.01 -13.41
N LEU A 431 -20.91 -21.76 -14.27
CA LEU A 431 -22.23 -22.41 -14.24
C LEU A 431 -22.31 -23.53 -15.28
#